data_03232b5a1c3735d1d48746dbb7f9ed3a
#
_entry.id   03232b5a1c3735d1d48746dbb7f9ed3a
#
_cell.length_a   1.000
_cell.length_b   1.000
_cell.length_c   1.000
_cell.angle_alpha   90.00
_cell.angle_beta   90.00
_cell.angle_gamma   90.00
#
_symmetry.space_group_name_H-M   'P 1'
#
loop_
_entity.id
_entity.type
_entity.pdbx_description
1 polymer ?
#
loop_
_entity_poly.entity_id
_entity_poly.type
_entity_poly.pdbx_seq_one_letter_code
_entity_poly.pdbx_strand_id
1 'polypeptide(L)'
;MRAGSPLSNPGLRARLGRLGAAVALGSQLSLVVGGVLLSPAPAQAIAESVAAKKLAVIPVFVLTDDKGTPLPIPRDKDLILPLYLDRAKAEAELAAFRKTNPSVKVKLLPIPLNVANDKILELNKQLKTKKLFGAVIPRPQDRVQAVKLLKEQGLNDKAINDGLSVPVFFTKPFLTLNTPQGPRGVFFFSYDALESALAKVPDRQKLKPQAADLSAVLREIIKQKDDLYVFFPTPDYFKLVQEQGGSGAAPKPAAPK
;
A
#
# COMPACT_ATOMS: atom_id res chain seq x y z
N MET A 1 -28.93 4.22 -31.79
CA MET A 1 -28.42 4.86 -30.55
C MET A 1 -27.31 3.99 -30.02
N ARG A 2 -26.06 4.47 -30.12
CA ARG A 2 -24.87 3.70 -29.71
C ARG A 2 -24.55 4.02 -28.27
N ALA A 3 -24.62 3.02 -27.39
CA ALA A 3 -24.13 3.12 -26.02
C ALA A 3 -22.59 3.15 -26.01
N GLY A 4 -22.02 4.26 -25.57
CA GLY A 4 -20.60 4.42 -25.42
C GLY A 4 -20.09 3.64 -24.21
N SER A 5 -19.12 2.77 -24.40
CA SER A 5 -18.39 2.10 -23.35
C SER A 5 -17.41 3.09 -22.68
N PRO A 6 -17.50 3.35 -21.39
CA PRO A 6 -16.45 4.07 -20.67
C PRO A 6 -15.50 3.02 -20.10
N LEU A 7 -14.26 3.04 -20.48
CA LEU A 7 -13.09 2.50 -19.79
C LEU A 7 -12.04 1.96 -20.79
N SER A 8 -11.66 2.79 -21.75
CA SER A 8 -10.38 2.60 -22.43
C SER A 8 -9.37 3.61 -21.90
N ASN A 9 -8.74 3.31 -20.78
CA ASN A 9 -7.57 4.02 -20.34
C ASN A 9 -6.33 3.17 -20.65
N PRO A 10 -5.59 3.43 -21.74
CA PRO A 10 -4.49 2.59 -22.19
C PRO A 10 -3.21 2.73 -21.35
N GLY A 11 -3.22 3.51 -20.27
CA GLY A 11 -2.04 3.84 -19.46
C GLY A 11 -1.71 2.89 -18.31
N LEU A 12 -2.56 1.91 -17.98
CA LEU A 12 -2.32 1.02 -16.83
C LEU A 12 -1.59 -0.28 -17.26
N ARG A 13 -0.52 -0.16 -18.03
CA ARG A 13 0.46 -1.24 -18.11
C ARG A 13 1.31 -1.20 -16.84
N ALA A 14 0.78 -1.77 -15.78
CA ALA A 14 1.53 -2.07 -14.58
C ALA A 14 2.71 -2.98 -14.95
N ARG A 15 3.90 -2.42 -15.00
CA ARG A 15 5.14 -3.21 -14.88
C ARG A 15 5.21 -3.67 -13.43
N LEU A 16 4.52 -4.77 -13.13
CA LEU A 16 4.83 -5.59 -11.96
C LEU A 16 6.21 -6.19 -12.24
N GLY A 17 7.22 -5.61 -11.60
CA GLY A 17 8.59 -6.03 -11.72
C GLY A 17 8.74 -7.50 -11.38
N ARG A 18 9.29 -8.25 -12.30
CA ARG A 18 9.82 -9.58 -12.06
C ARG A 18 10.93 -9.47 -11.01
N LEU A 19 10.70 -9.97 -9.83
CA LEU A 19 11.75 -10.43 -8.94
C LEU A 19 12.29 -11.74 -9.53
N GLY A 20 13.27 -11.64 -10.40
CA GLY A 20 14.02 -12.75 -10.92
C GLY A 20 15.46 -12.61 -10.46
N ALA A 21 15.88 -13.45 -9.54
CA ALA A 21 17.27 -13.60 -9.16
C ALA A 21 18.05 -14.23 -10.33
N ALA A 22 19.03 -13.53 -10.88
CA ALA A 22 20.05 -14.10 -11.73
C ALA A 22 21.34 -14.16 -10.92
N VAL A 23 21.71 -15.37 -10.49
CA VAL A 23 23.02 -15.71 -9.97
C VAL A 23 23.92 -15.98 -11.18
N ALA A 24 24.90 -15.13 -11.42
CA ALA A 24 26.00 -15.42 -12.36
C ALA A 24 27.23 -15.81 -11.55
N LEU A 25 27.61 -17.07 -11.65
CA LEU A 25 28.90 -17.62 -11.23
C LEU A 25 30.00 -17.15 -12.19
N GLY A 26 30.94 -16.42 -11.66
CA GLY A 26 32.19 -16.11 -12.34
C GLY A 26 33.36 -16.44 -11.41
N SER A 27 34.00 -17.59 -11.64
CA SER A 27 35.21 -18.00 -10.94
C SER A 27 36.41 -17.20 -11.42
N GLN A 28 37.16 -16.57 -10.52
CA GLN A 28 38.58 -16.28 -10.74
C GLN A 28 39.33 -16.49 -9.41
N LEU A 29 40.28 -17.45 -9.45
CA LEU A 29 41.30 -17.68 -8.43
C LEU A 29 42.30 -16.51 -8.46
N SER A 30 42.63 -15.95 -7.30
CA SER A 30 43.93 -15.29 -7.08
C SER A 30 44.30 -15.30 -5.60
N LEU A 31 45.44 -15.83 -5.38
CA LEU A 31 46.36 -15.93 -4.23
C LEU A 31 46.12 -15.10 -2.98
N VAL A 32 46.27 -15.82 -1.89
CA VAL A 32 46.42 -15.50 -0.49
C VAL A 32 47.50 -14.46 -0.18
N VAL A 33 47.14 -13.40 0.52
CA VAL A 33 47.96 -12.72 1.52
C VAL A 33 47.06 -12.49 2.74
N GLY A 34 47.52 -13.02 3.89
CA GLY A 34 46.79 -13.01 5.15
C GLY A 34 46.59 -11.60 5.73
N GLY A 35 45.39 -11.06 5.52
CA GLY A 35 44.83 -9.97 6.27
C GLY A 35 43.46 -10.45 6.76
N VAL A 36 43.24 -10.43 8.06
CA VAL A 36 41.91 -10.64 8.64
C VAL A 36 41.07 -9.45 8.20
N LEU A 37 40.48 -9.55 7.00
CA LEU A 37 39.44 -8.67 6.57
C LEU A 37 38.23 -9.02 7.46
N LEU A 38 37.97 -8.21 8.47
CA LEU A 38 36.68 -8.14 9.11
C LEU A 38 35.67 -7.81 7.99
N SER A 39 35.10 -8.85 7.40
CA SER A 39 33.95 -8.67 6.49
C SER A 39 32.88 -7.94 7.27
N PRO A 40 32.44 -6.75 6.85
CA PRO A 40 31.32 -6.11 7.52
C PRO A 40 30.16 -7.11 7.46
N ALA A 41 29.63 -7.47 8.65
CA ALA A 41 28.44 -8.29 8.73
C ALA A 41 27.39 -7.69 7.79
N PRO A 42 26.70 -8.50 6.95
CA PRO A 42 25.67 -7.98 6.07
C PRO A 42 24.70 -7.18 6.92
N ALA A 43 24.49 -5.92 6.54
CA ALA A 43 23.55 -5.06 7.24
C ALA A 43 22.19 -5.79 7.24
N GLN A 44 21.71 -6.18 8.43
CA GLN A 44 20.42 -6.87 8.55
C GLN A 44 19.34 -5.91 8.08
N ALA A 45 18.82 -6.16 6.89
CA ALA A 45 17.66 -5.48 6.35
C ALA A 45 16.41 -5.93 7.11
N ILE A 46 15.42 -5.07 7.20
CA ILE A 46 14.11 -5.45 7.76
C ILE A 46 13.51 -6.53 6.86
N ALA A 47 13.12 -7.66 7.45
CA ALA A 47 12.49 -8.74 6.68
C ALA A 47 11.21 -8.24 5.98
N GLU A 48 10.98 -8.64 4.74
CA GLU A 48 9.78 -8.25 3.97
C GLU A 48 8.48 -8.55 4.73
N SER A 49 8.44 -9.67 5.47
CA SER A 49 7.29 -10.04 6.30
C SER A 49 7.03 -9.02 7.43
N VAL A 50 8.07 -8.38 7.97
CA VAL A 50 7.92 -7.32 8.97
C VAL A 50 7.39 -6.05 8.33
N ALA A 51 7.91 -5.67 7.16
CA ALA A 51 7.39 -4.53 6.40
C ALA A 51 5.92 -4.74 6.00
N ALA A 52 5.56 -5.94 5.53
CA ALA A 52 4.20 -6.31 5.18
C ALA A 52 3.24 -6.23 6.38
N LYS A 53 3.66 -6.69 7.57
CA LYS A 53 2.84 -6.62 8.80
C LYS A 53 2.45 -5.20 9.19
N LYS A 54 3.24 -4.18 8.81
CA LYS A 54 2.90 -2.78 9.05
C LYS A 54 1.63 -2.34 8.31
N LEU A 55 1.23 -3.05 7.24
CA LEU A 55 0.01 -2.80 6.48
C LEU A 55 -1.26 -3.39 7.15
N ALA A 56 -1.13 -4.05 8.30
CA ALA A 56 -2.27 -4.62 9.03
C ALA A 56 -3.28 -3.56 9.52
N VAL A 57 -2.85 -2.33 9.70
CA VAL A 57 -3.70 -1.20 10.11
C VAL A 57 -4.39 -0.50 8.93
N ILE A 58 -4.24 -1.02 7.72
CA ILE A 58 -4.82 -0.46 6.50
C ILE A 58 -5.87 -1.44 5.98
N PRO A 59 -7.17 -1.20 6.26
CA PRO A 59 -8.24 -2.01 5.71
C PRO A 59 -8.39 -1.74 4.22
N VAL A 60 -8.65 -2.80 3.48
CA VAL A 60 -9.15 -2.76 2.10
C VAL A 60 -10.50 -3.45 2.04
N PHE A 61 -11.37 -2.96 1.18
CA PHE A 61 -12.70 -3.50 0.98
C PHE A 61 -12.70 -4.32 -0.30
N VAL A 62 -13.17 -5.56 -0.20
CA VAL A 62 -13.18 -6.54 -1.30
C VAL A 62 -14.60 -7.00 -1.54
N LEU A 63 -15.02 -7.06 -2.81
CA LEU A 63 -16.28 -7.70 -3.18
C LEU A 63 -16.11 -9.22 -3.14
N THR A 64 -17.02 -9.89 -2.43
CA THR A 64 -17.01 -11.35 -2.27
C THR A 64 -18.40 -11.91 -2.53
N ASP A 65 -18.49 -13.20 -2.84
CA ASP A 65 -19.74 -13.94 -2.80
C ASP A 65 -20.26 -14.09 -1.33
N ASP A 66 -21.38 -14.78 -1.16
CA ASP A 66 -21.99 -15.05 0.16
C ASP A 66 -21.13 -15.93 1.06
N LYS A 67 -20.22 -16.72 0.49
CA LYS A 67 -19.25 -17.59 1.19
C LYS A 67 -17.95 -16.86 1.55
N GLY A 68 -17.77 -15.61 1.10
CA GLY A 68 -16.56 -14.84 1.32
C GLY A 68 -15.47 -15.07 0.28
N THR A 69 -15.78 -15.74 -0.84
CA THR A 69 -14.84 -15.90 -1.96
C THR A 69 -14.69 -14.58 -2.70
N PRO A 70 -13.47 -14.06 -2.90
CA PRO A 70 -13.26 -12.84 -3.66
C PRO A 70 -13.76 -12.95 -5.10
N LEU A 71 -14.28 -11.87 -5.64
CA LEU A 71 -14.81 -11.77 -7.02
C LEU A 71 -13.81 -11.00 -7.91
N PRO A 72 -12.83 -11.68 -8.52
CA PRO A 72 -11.89 -11.03 -9.42
C PRO A 72 -12.53 -10.70 -10.77
N ILE A 73 -12.01 -9.69 -11.43
CA ILE A 73 -12.40 -9.26 -12.77
C ILE A 73 -11.43 -9.86 -13.79
N PRO A 74 -11.92 -10.54 -14.83
CA PRO A 74 -11.08 -10.99 -15.95
C PRO A 74 -10.42 -9.79 -16.65
N ARG A 75 -9.12 -9.90 -16.91
CA ARG A 75 -8.39 -8.91 -17.69
C ARG A 75 -7.36 -9.62 -18.56
N ASP A 76 -7.61 -9.62 -19.86
CA ASP A 76 -6.83 -10.39 -20.83
C ASP A 76 -6.74 -11.87 -20.41
N LYS A 77 -5.53 -12.38 -20.22
CA LYS A 77 -5.28 -13.75 -19.77
C LYS A 77 -5.26 -13.93 -18.24
N ASP A 78 -5.36 -12.84 -17.50
CA ASP A 78 -5.18 -12.82 -16.05
C ASP A 78 -6.46 -12.37 -15.30
N LEU A 79 -6.39 -12.35 -13.98
CA LEU A 79 -7.46 -11.94 -13.09
C LEU A 79 -6.98 -10.75 -12.24
N ILE A 80 -7.82 -9.75 -12.07
CA ILE A 80 -7.57 -8.60 -11.19
C ILE A 80 -8.56 -8.62 -10.04
N LEU A 81 -8.06 -8.56 -8.81
CA LEU A 81 -8.87 -8.38 -7.62
C LEU A 81 -8.79 -6.92 -7.17
N PRO A 82 -9.88 -6.13 -7.32
CA PRO A 82 -9.93 -4.78 -6.81
C PRO A 82 -9.91 -4.77 -5.28
N LEU A 83 -9.02 -3.96 -4.70
CA LEU A 83 -8.83 -3.75 -3.26
C LEU A 83 -9.06 -2.26 -2.98
N TYR A 84 -10.26 -1.89 -2.56
CA TYR A 84 -10.64 -0.48 -2.38
C TYR A 84 -10.14 0.04 -1.03
N LEU A 85 -9.41 1.15 -1.02
CA LEU A 85 -9.02 1.87 0.21
C LEU A 85 -10.14 2.78 0.75
N ASP A 86 -11.19 2.98 -0.03
CA ASP A 86 -12.34 3.82 0.30
C ASP A 86 -13.60 2.96 0.39
N ARG A 87 -14.21 2.91 1.57
CA ARG A 87 -15.45 2.18 1.83
C ARG A 87 -16.60 2.68 0.94
N ALA A 88 -16.77 3.99 0.81
CA ALA A 88 -17.85 4.56 0.03
C ALA A 88 -17.71 4.20 -1.47
N LYS A 89 -16.48 4.21 -1.99
CA LYS A 89 -16.21 3.75 -3.37
C LYS A 89 -16.52 2.27 -3.52
N ALA A 90 -16.13 1.44 -2.57
CA ALA A 90 -16.42 0.00 -2.60
C ALA A 90 -17.92 -0.29 -2.53
N GLU A 91 -18.67 0.45 -1.72
CA GLU A 91 -20.14 0.35 -1.63
C GLU A 91 -20.83 0.78 -2.92
N ALA A 92 -20.34 1.83 -3.59
CA ALA A 92 -20.84 2.25 -4.90
C ALA A 92 -20.60 1.16 -5.97
N GLU A 93 -19.43 0.54 -5.98
CA GLU A 93 -19.13 -0.58 -6.90
C GLU A 93 -19.98 -1.82 -6.59
N LEU A 94 -20.21 -2.14 -5.32
CA LEU A 94 -21.12 -3.19 -4.90
C LEU A 94 -22.54 -2.93 -5.40
N ALA A 95 -23.04 -1.69 -5.28
CA ALA A 95 -24.37 -1.31 -5.76
C ALA A 95 -24.47 -1.41 -7.30
N ALA A 96 -23.43 -0.99 -8.01
CA ALA A 96 -23.35 -1.11 -9.47
C ALA A 96 -23.33 -2.59 -9.91
N PHE A 97 -22.54 -3.42 -9.23
CA PHE A 97 -22.45 -4.86 -9.51
C PHE A 97 -23.81 -5.56 -9.32
N ARG A 98 -24.54 -5.26 -8.24
CA ARG A 98 -25.86 -5.84 -7.95
C ARG A 98 -26.89 -5.48 -9.00
N LYS A 99 -26.82 -4.28 -9.59
CA LYS A 99 -27.73 -3.86 -10.67
C LYS A 99 -27.52 -4.68 -11.94
N THR A 100 -26.27 -4.99 -12.26
CA THR A 100 -25.93 -5.74 -13.48
C THR A 100 -25.99 -7.25 -13.29
N ASN A 101 -25.92 -7.73 -12.04
CA ASN A 101 -25.89 -9.16 -11.70
C ASN A 101 -26.88 -9.47 -10.54
N PRO A 102 -28.19 -9.28 -10.71
CA PRO A 102 -29.16 -9.34 -9.62
C PRO A 102 -29.29 -10.74 -8.97
N SER A 103 -28.94 -11.79 -9.70
CA SER A 103 -28.97 -13.18 -9.19
C SER A 103 -27.75 -13.55 -8.34
N VAL A 104 -26.67 -12.75 -8.38
CA VAL A 104 -25.44 -13.03 -7.65
C VAL A 104 -25.48 -12.35 -6.28
N LYS A 105 -25.42 -13.17 -5.22
CA LYS A 105 -25.33 -12.65 -3.85
C LYS A 105 -23.91 -12.16 -3.58
N VAL A 106 -23.74 -10.85 -3.49
CA VAL A 106 -22.45 -10.20 -3.27
C VAL A 106 -22.48 -9.36 -2.00
N LYS A 107 -21.39 -9.41 -1.25
CA LYS A 107 -21.16 -8.59 -0.06
C LYS A 107 -19.79 -7.92 -0.09
N LEU A 108 -19.63 -6.91 0.73
CA LEU A 108 -18.36 -6.23 0.93
C LEU A 108 -17.66 -6.80 2.17
N LEU A 109 -16.41 -7.20 2.02
CA LEU A 109 -15.60 -7.75 3.11
C LEU A 109 -14.42 -6.81 3.37
N PRO A 110 -14.33 -6.20 4.57
CA PRO A 110 -13.13 -5.50 4.99
C PRO A 110 -12.06 -6.49 5.46
N ILE A 111 -10.86 -6.38 4.94
CA ILE A 111 -9.69 -7.17 5.36
C ILE A 111 -8.45 -6.28 5.43
N PRO A 112 -7.47 -6.58 6.30
CA PRO A 112 -6.19 -5.88 6.30
C PRO A 112 -5.44 -6.07 4.97
N LEU A 113 -4.73 -5.04 4.51
CA LEU A 113 -4.03 -5.06 3.23
C LEU A 113 -2.96 -6.16 3.15
N ASN A 114 -2.23 -6.43 4.24
CA ASN A 114 -1.29 -7.55 4.29
C ASN A 114 -2.00 -8.90 4.13
N VAL A 115 -3.18 -9.08 4.78
CA VAL A 115 -3.97 -10.32 4.64
C VAL A 115 -4.49 -10.49 3.22
N ALA A 116 -4.92 -9.39 2.56
CA ALA A 116 -5.33 -9.41 1.15
C ALA A 116 -4.18 -9.89 0.25
N ASN A 117 -2.97 -9.40 0.49
CA ASN A 117 -1.77 -9.82 -0.24
C ASN A 117 -1.49 -11.32 -0.06
N ASP A 118 -1.50 -11.80 1.19
CA ASP A 118 -1.24 -13.21 1.51
C ASP A 118 -2.27 -14.14 0.85
N LYS A 119 -3.56 -13.72 0.86
CA LYS A 119 -4.64 -14.44 0.19
C LYS A 119 -4.46 -14.51 -1.32
N ILE A 120 -4.01 -13.44 -1.97
CA ILE A 120 -3.70 -13.43 -3.40
C ILE A 120 -2.55 -14.40 -3.71
N LEU A 121 -1.51 -14.41 -2.88
CA LEU A 121 -0.39 -15.35 -3.04
C LEU A 121 -0.84 -16.81 -2.87
N GLU A 122 -1.72 -17.08 -1.90
CA GLU A 122 -2.30 -18.40 -1.67
C GLU A 122 -3.15 -18.85 -2.87
N LEU A 123 -4.07 -18.01 -3.35
CA LEU A 123 -4.91 -18.30 -4.49
C LEU A 123 -4.09 -18.56 -5.76
N ASN A 124 -3.03 -17.81 -5.97
CA ASN A 124 -2.13 -18.03 -7.11
C ASN A 124 -1.46 -19.40 -7.12
N LYS A 125 -1.27 -20.04 -5.96
CA LYS A 125 -0.75 -21.42 -5.91
C LYS A 125 -1.75 -22.45 -6.46
N GLN A 126 -3.04 -22.11 -6.41
CA GLN A 126 -4.13 -22.99 -6.89
C GLN A 126 -4.47 -22.75 -8.36
N LEU A 127 -4.16 -21.58 -8.89
CA LEU A 127 -4.44 -21.19 -10.28
C LEU A 127 -3.37 -21.77 -11.22
N LYS A 128 -3.80 -22.62 -12.18
CA LYS A 128 -2.88 -23.30 -13.12
C LYS A 128 -2.53 -22.44 -14.34
N THR A 129 -3.49 -21.71 -14.89
CA THR A 129 -3.36 -21.04 -16.20
C THR A 129 -3.46 -19.52 -16.15
N LYS A 130 -4.09 -18.98 -15.11
CA LYS A 130 -4.27 -17.54 -14.91
C LYS A 130 -3.53 -17.09 -13.66
N LYS A 131 -3.11 -15.83 -13.65
CA LYS A 131 -2.55 -15.21 -12.43
C LYS A 131 -3.55 -14.21 -11.87
N LEU A 132 -3.66 -14.18 -10.56
CA LEU A 132 -4.46 -13.21 -9.82
C LEU A 132 -3.55 -12.09 -9.33
N PHE A 133 -3.89 -10.85 -9.67
CA PHE A 133 -3.20 -9.65 -9.21
C PHE A 133 -4.13 -8.82 -8.34
N GLY A 134 -3.65 -8.32 -7.22
CA GLY A 134 -4.34 -7.31 -6.44
C GLY A 134 -4.16 -5.93 -7.08
N ALA A 135 -5.25 -5.19 -7.24
CA ALA A 135 -5.22 -3.79 -7.66
C ALA A 135 -5.73 -2.94 -6.50
N VAL A 136 -4.84 -2.31 -5.75
CA VAL A 136 -5.23 -1.37 -4.69
C VAL A 136 -5.74 -0.09 -5.34
N ILE A 137 -6.98 0.28 -5.01
CA ILE A 137 -7.68 1.44 -5.57
C ILE A 137 -7.71 2.53 -4.50
N PRO A 138 -6.90 3.59 -4.64
CA PRO A 138 -6.87 4.70 -3.70
C PRO A 138 -8.12 5.58 -3.85
N ARG A 139 -8.37 6.42 -2.84
CA ARG A 139 -9.40 7.45 -2.93
C ARG A 139 -9.01 8.44 -4.04
N PRO A 140 -9.97 8.87 -4.89
CA PRO A 140 -9.69 9.80 -5.98
C PRO A 140 -9.00 11.09 -5.53
N GLN A 141 -9.47 11.68 -4.42
CA GLN A 141 -8.88 12.90 -3.86
C GLN A 141 -7.42 12.72 -3.42
N ASP A 142 -7.06 11.56 -2.84
CA ASP A 142 -5.68 11.28 -2.45
C ASP A 142 -4.78 11.17 -3.68
N ARG A 143 -5.26 10.56 -4.77
CA ARG A 143 -4.49 10.52 -6.02
C ARG A 143 -4.25 11.92 -6.58
N VAL A 144 -5.25 12.80 -6.57
CA VAL A 144 -5.12 14.19 -7.03
C VAL A 144 -4.07 14.93 -6.22
N GLN A 145 -4.13 14.83 -4.88
CA GLN A 145 -3.16 15.49 -4.00
C GLN A 145 -1.75 14.93 -4.19
N ALA A 146 -1.62 13.62 -4.33
CA ALA A 146 -0.32 13.00 -4.57
C ALA A 146 0.32 13.48 -5.89
N VAL A 147 -0.46 13.56 -6.97
CA VAL A 147 0.02 14.08 -8.26
C VAL A 147 0.53 15.51 -8.10
N LYS A 148 -0.21 16.37 -7.37
CA LYS A 148 0.22 17.75 -7.10
C LYS A 148 1.57 17.76 -6.37
N LEU A 149 1.68 17.05 -5.25
CA LEU A 149 2.90 17.00 -4.45
C LEU A 149 4.09 16.41 -5.23
N LEU A 150 3.86 15.39 -6.05
CA LEU A 150 4.92 14.78 -6.87
C LEU A 150 5.42 15.74 -7.96
N LYS A 151 4.54 16.56 -8.55
CA LYS A 151 4.94 17.65 -9.46
C LYS A 151 5.77 18.72 -8.74
N GLU A 152 5.37 19.10 -7.53
CA GLU A 152 6.15 20.03 -6.68
C GLU A 152 7.52 19.45 -6.30
N GLN A 153 7.65 18.12 -6.25
CA GLN A 153 8.91 17.40 -6.06
C GLN A 153 9.74 17.26 -7.35
N GLY A 154 9.27 17.81 -8.47
CA GLY A 154 9.98 17.83 -9.75
C GLY A 154 9.72 16.62 -10.66
N LEU A 155 8.77 15.75 -10.36
CA LEU A 155 8.41 14.64 -11.24
C LEU A 155 7.50 15.12 -12.38
N ASN A 156 7.77 14.64 -13.59
CA ASN A 156 6.93 14.90 -14.75
C ASN A 156 5.72 13.95 -14.80
N ASP A 157 4.71 14.29 -15.61
CA ASP A 157 3.47 13.52 -15.75
C ASP A 157 3.70 12.06 -16.14
N LYS A 158 4.69 11.81 -17.01
CA LYS A 158 5.01 10.44 -17.43
C LYS A 158 5.53 9.61 -16.26
N ALA A 159 6.49 10.12 -15.50
CA ALA A 159 7.03 9.43 -14.33
C ALA A 159 5.97 9.17 -13.26
N ILE A 160 5.05 10.13 -13.05
CA ILE A 160 3.94 10.00 -12.12
C ILE A 160 2.96 8.92 -12.60
N ASN A 161 2.55 8.95 -13.86
CA ASN A 161 1.60 7.98 -14.41
C ASN A 161 2.16 6.55 -14.44
N ASP A 162 3.44 6.39 -14.70
CA ASP A 162 4.12 5.10 -14.75
C ASP A 162 4.42 4.56 -13.32
N GLY A 163 4.62 5.43 -12.34
CA GLY A 163 5.13 5.08 -11.02
C GLY A 163 4.12 5.15 -9.87
N LEU A 164 3.04 5.92 -9.99
CA LEU A 164 2.08 6.12 -8.91
C LEU A 164 0.89 5.17 -9.01
N SER A 165 0.90 4.12 -8.20
CA SER A 165 -0.22 3.19 -8.03
C SER A 165 -1.01 3.49 -6.77
N VAL A 166 -0.35 3.50 -5.61
CA VAL A 166 -0.95 3.71 -4.30
C VAL A 166 -0.22 4.86 -3.60
N PRO A 167 -0.83 6.05 -3.55
CA PRO A 167 -0.21 7.18 -2.89
C PRO A 167 -0.10 6.96 -1.38
N VAL A 168 1.04 7.33 -0.82
CA VAL A 168 1.25 7.52 0.62
C VAL A 168 1.86 8.90 0.85
N PHE A 169 1.53 9.49 1.98
CA PHE A 169 1.90 10.86 2.33
C PHE A 169 2.77 10.86 3.58
N PHE A 170 3.69 11.79 3.66
CA PHE A 170 4.56 12.01 4.81
C PHE A 170 5.04 13.46 4.82
N THR A 171 5.89 13.85 5.76
CA THR A 171 6.47 15.19 5.79
C THR A 171 8.00 15.14 5.75
N LYS A 172 8.61 16.23 5.29
CA LYS A 172 10.04 16.49 5.45
C LYS A 172 10.25 17.78 6.25
N PRO A 173 10.94 17.71 7.43
CA PRO A 173 11.32 16.49 8.16
C PRO A 173 10.11 15.63 8.53
N PHE A 174 10.33 14.35 8.88
CA PHE A 174 9.23 13.44 9.21
C PHE A 174 8.45 13.90 10.44
N LEU A 175 7.13 13.90 10.34
CA LEU A 175 6.26 13.85 11.51
C LEU A 175 6.50 12.51 12.21
N THR A 176 6.77 12.54 13.51
CA THR A 176 7.06 11.34 14.29
C THR A 176 5.94 11.00 15.26
N LEU A 177 5.74 9.72 15.49
CA LEU A 177 4.86 9.18 16.52
C LEU A 177 5.73 8.47 17.57
N ASN A 178 5.51 8.80 18.84
CA ASN A 178 6.17 8.07 19.94
C ASN A 178 5.52 6.70 20.10
N THR A 179 6.32 5.66 19.92
CA THR A 179 5.92 4.27 20.14
C THR A 179 6.67 3.69 21.34
N PRO A 180 6.27 2.54 21.89
CA PRO A 180 7.03 1.87 22.96
C PRO A 180 8.48 1.57 22.57
N GLN A 181 8.77 1.44 21.26
CA GLN A 181 10.12 1.19 20.73
C GLN A 181 10.86 2.48 20.34
N GLY A 182 10.33 3.65 20.70
CA GLY A 182 10.88 4.96 20.39
C GLY A 182 10.14 5.71 19.27
N PRO A 183 10.61 6.90 18.89
CA PRO A 183 9.98 7.71 17.85
C PRO A 183 10.07 7.04 16.48
N ARG A 184 8.98 7.07 15.72
CA ARG A 184 8.86 6.51 14.37
C ARG A 184 8.34 7.57 13.40
N GLY A 185 8.93 7.68 12.23
CA GLY A 185 8.40 8.47 11.13
C GLY A 185 7.08 7.88 10.63
N VAL A 186 6.13 8.74 10.30
CA VAL A 186 4.77 8.34 9.98
C VAL A 186 4.47 8.49 8.50
N PHE A 187 3.92 7.43 7.90
CA PHE A 187 3.30 7.45 6.57
C PHE A 187 1.78 7.38 6.68
N PHE A 188 1.07 8.16 5.87
CA PHE A 188 -0.38 8.25 5.83
C PHE A 188 -0.90 7.76 4.47
N PHE A 189 -2.00 7.00 4.48
CA PHE A 189 -2.70 6.60 3.25
C PHE A 189 -3.77 7.61 2.82
N SER A 190 -3.97 8.67 3.60
CA SER A 190 -4.94 9.72 3.38
C SER A 190 -4.28 11.07 3.57
N TYR A 191 -4.43 11.96 2.59
CA TYR A 191 -3.94 13.32 2.71
C TYR A 191 -4.68 14.08 3.82
N ASP A 192 -6.00 13.89 3.95
CA ASP A 192 -6.80 14.51 5.02
C ASP A 192 -6.31 14.07 6.41
N ALA A 193 -5.85 12.81 6.56
CA ALA A 193 -5.29 12.33 7.82
C ALA A 193 -3.95 13.01 8.14
N LEU A 194 -3.10 13.22 7.13
CA LEU A 194 -1.87 13.99 7.27
C LEU A 194 -2.17 15.43 7.69
N GLU A 195 -3.08 16.12 6.99
CA GLU A 195 -3.50 17.50 7.30
C GLU A 195 -4.05 17.61 8.72
N SER A 196 -4.89 16.66 9.12
CA SER A 196 -5.46 16.58 10.47
C SER A 196 -4.38 16.36 11.55
N ALA A 197 -3.35 15.61 11.24
CA ALA A 197 -2.22 15.43 12.13
C ALA A 197 -1.38 16.70 12.22
N LEU A 198 -1.08 17.34 11.09
CA LEU A 198 -0.32 18.59 11.03
C LEU A 198 -1.03 19.74 11.77
N ALA A 199 -2.35 19.80 11.72
CA ALA A 199 -3.13 20.83 12.44
C ALA A 199 -2.91 20.80 13.97
N LYS A 200 -2.44 19.68 14.52
CA LYS A 200 -2.19 19.47 15.95
C LYS A 200 -0.73 19.70 16.36
N VAL A 201 0.15 19.97 15.39
CA VAL A 201 1.58 20.11 15.62
C VAL A 201 1.96 21.60 15.72
N PRO A 202 2.62 22.03 16.80
CA PRO A 202 3.29 23.30 16.82
C PRO A 202 4.32 23.38 15.69
N ASP A 203 4.56 24.56 15.14
CA ASP A 203 5.57 24.75 14.07
C ASP A 203 5.31 23.92 12.78
N ARG A 204 4.06 23.56 12.49
CA ARG A 204 3.67 22.77 11.30
C ARG A 204 4.21 23.33 9.99
N GLN A 205 4.48 24.64 9.92
CA GLN A 205 5.05 25.31 8.76
C GLN A 205 6.46 24.82 8.41
N LYS A 206 7.17 24.18 9.33
CA LYS A 206 8.48 23.56 9.11
C LYS A 206 8.36 22.17 8.46
N LEU A 207 7.17 21.56 8.50
CA LEU A 207 6.89 20.21 8.00
C LEU A 207 6.26 20.31 6.61
N LYS A 208 7.05 19.98 5.58
CA LYS A 208 6.58 20.05 4.20
C LYS A 208 5.92 18.73 3.77
N PRO A 209 4.63 18.69 3.41
CA PRO A 209 3.98 17.51 2.87
C PRO A 209 4.70 16.98 1.64
N GLN A 210 4.79 15.67 1.54
CA GLN A 210 5.40 14.91 0.47
C GLN A 210 4.49 13.74 0.10
N ALA A 211 4.65 13.22 -1.11
CA ALA A 211 4.00 12.01 -1.56
C ALA A 211 5.00 11.02 -2.16
N ALA A 212 4.69 9.74 -2.08
CA ALA A 212 5.41 8.67 -2.76
C ALA A 212 4.45 7.53 -3.10
N ASP A 213 4.88 6.60 -3.96
CA ASP A 213 4.17 5.34 -4.15
C ASP A 213 4.47 4.36 -3.02
N LEU A 214 3.47 3.61 -2.55
CA LEU A 214 3.60 2.63 -1.49
C LEU A 214 4.72 1.62 -1.75
N SER A 215 4.86 1.15 -2.99
CA SER A 215 5.90 0.17 -3.33
C SER A 215 7.31 0.74 -3.19
N ALA A 216 7.48 2.02 -3.48
CA ALA A 216 8.75 2.72 -3.27
C ALA A 216 9.05 2.87 -1.78
N VAL A 217 8.06 3.24 -0.98
CA VAL A 217 8.19 3.35 0.48
C VAL A 217 8.54 2.01 1.11
N LEU A 218 7.85 0.92 0.73
CA LEU A 218 8.14 -0.41 1.25
C LEU A 218 9.57 -0.86 0.91
N ARG A 219 10.03 -0.60 -0.32
CA ARG A 219 11.42 -0.88 -0.70
C ARG A 219 12.44 -0.12 0.16
N GLU A 220 12.16 1.13 0.50
CA GLU A 220 13.05 1.90 1.38
C GLU A 220 13.00 1.38 2.83
N ILE A 221 11.83 1.02 3.35
CA ILE A 221 11.69 0.43 4.69
C ILE A 221 12.50 -0.87 4.79
N ILE A 222 12.42 -1.75 3.79
CA ILE A 222 13.13 -3.04 3.77
C ILE A 222 14.66 -2.85 3.79
N LYS A 223 15.18 -1.80 3.16
CA LYS A 223 16.62 -1.50 3.16
C LYS A 223 17.16 -1.00 4.49
N GLN A 224 16.31 -0.50 5.39
CA GLN A 224 16.72 0.02 6.68
C GLN A 224 17.19 -1.10 7.60
N LYS A 225 18.16 -0.78 8.48
CA LYS A 225 18.61 -1.68 9.56
C LYS A 225 17.62 -1.67 10.71
N ASP A 226 17.08 -0.50 11.00
CA ASP A 226 16.20 -0.26 12.14
C ASP A 226 14.77 -0.02 11.66
N ASP A 227 13.81 -0.41 12.50
CA ASP A 227 12.40 -0.17 12.27
C ASP A 227 12.02 1.28 12.63
N LEU A 228 12.26 2.20 11.69
CA LEU A 228 12.12 3.64 11.91
C LEU A 228 10.76 4.20 11.49
N TYR A 229 9.86 3.40 10.90
CA TYR A 229 8.65 3.89 10.28
C TYR A 229 7.40 3.10 10.65
N VAL A 230 6.26 3.81 10.69
CA VAL A 230 4.94 3.22 10.86
C VAL A 230 3.97 3.78 9.82
N PHE A 231 2.93 3.02 9.51
CA PHE A 231 1.77 3.54 8.78
C PHE A 231 0.69 3.97 9.77
N PHE A 232 0.14 5.15 9.55
CA PHE A 232 -0.98 5.65 10.34
C PHE A 232 -2.28 4.98 9.88
N PRO A 233 -3.10 4.46 10.81
CA PRO A 233 -4.37 3.83 10.46
C PRO A 233 -5.29 4.79 9.70
N THR A 234 -6.02 4.25 8.71
CA THR A 234 -7.01 5.05 7.99
C THR A 234 -8.24 5.34 8.87
N PRO A 235 -9.05 6.37 8.56
CA PRO A 235 -10.30 6.61 9.28
C PRO A 235 -11.23 5.39 9.30
N ASP A 236 -11.26 4.62 8.23
CA ASP A 236 -12.08 3.40 8.14
C ASP A 236 -11.59 2.28 9.08
N TYR A 237 -10.29 2.22 9.37
CA TYR A 237 -9.77 1.30 10.38
C TYR A 237 -10.41 1.55 11.76
N PHE A 238 -10.45 2.80 12.20
CA PHE A 238 -11.05 3.15 13.49
C PHE A 238 -12.55 2.85 13.53
N LYS A 239 -13.29 3.11 12.43
CA LYS A 239 -14.70 2.75 12.31
C LYS A 239 -14.92 1.24 12.43
N LEU A 240 -14.12 0.45 11.71
CA LEU A 240 -14.21 -1.02 11.76
C LEU A 240 -13.91 -1.56 13.15
N VAL A 241 -12.91 -1.02 13.85
CA VAL A 241 -12.61 -1.39 15.23
C VAL A 241 -13.80 -1.09 16.15
N GLN A 242 -14.45 0.06 15.99
CA GLN A 242 -15.66 0.41 16.74
C GLN A 242 -16.85 -0.50 16.40
N GLU A 243 -17.09 -0.77 15.12
CA GLU A 243 -18.17 -1.65 14.66
C GLU A 243 -18.03 -3.09 15.18
N GLN A 244 -16.79 -3.57 15.37
CA GLN A 244 -16.51 -4.91 15.89
C GLN A 244 -16.53 -5.00 17.43
N GLY A 245 -16.92 -3.91 18.12
CA GLY A 245 -16.98 -3.88 19.59
C GLY A 245 -15.62 -3.98 20.27
N GLY A 246 -14.56 -3.76 19.50
CA GLY A 246 -13.19 -3.82 19.99
C GLY A 246 -12.84 -2.60 20.83
N SER A 247 -12.58 -2.82 22.12
CA SER A 247 -11.92 -1.87 23.02
C SER A 247 -10.44 -1.67 22.64
N GLY A 248 -10.16 -1.46 21.36
CA GLY A 248 -8.85 -1.10 20.87
C GLY A 248 -8.64 0.39 21.07
N ALA A 249 -8.05 0.77 22.20
CA ALA A 249 -7.57 2.13 22.40
C ALA A 249 -6.67 2.53 21.23
N ALA A 250 -7.15 3.43 20.39
CA ALA A 250 -6.31 4.06 19.39
C ALA A 250 -5.07 4.62 20.11
N PRO A 251 -3.85 4.43 19.57
CA PRO A 251 -2.66 5.07 20.13
C PRO A 251 -2.90 6.59 20.15
N LYS A 252 -3.03 7.13 21.35
CA LYS A 252 -3.21 8.57 21.55
C LYS A 252 -1.96 9.26 21.05
N PRO A 253 -2.03 10.20 20.09
CA PRO A 253 -0.86 10.97 19.72
C PRO A 253 -0.31 11.62 20.97
N ALA A 254 0.92 11.30 21.33
CA ALA A 254 1.60 11.97 22.42
C ALA A 254 1.86 13.41 21.99
N ALA A 255 1.46 14.36 22.83
CA ALA A 255 1.83 15.76 22.64
C ALA A 255 3.36 15.86 22.61
N PRO A 256 3.94 16.63 21.69
CA PRO A 256 5.39 16.88 21.70
C PRO A 256 5.78 17.56 23.00
N LYS A 257 6.85 17.05 23.63
CA LYS A 257 7.56 17.76 24.70
C LYS A 257 8.52 18.77 24.10
#